data_10dd87c5182cae9c49376a8232beab5e
#
_entry.id   10dd87c5182cae9c49376a8232beab5e
#
_cell.length_a   1.000
_cell.length_b   1.000
_cell.length_c   1.000
_cell.angle_alpha   90.00
_cell.angle_beta   90.00
_cell.angle_gamma   90.00
#
_symmetry.space_group_name_H-M   'P 1'
#
loop_
_entity.id
_entity.type
_entity.pdbx_description
1 polymer ?
#
loop_
_entity_poly.entity_id
_entity_poly.type
_entity_poly.pdbx_seq_one_letter_code
_entity_poly.pdbx_strand_id
1 'polypeptide(L)'
;VQWVDALPEQLSGVVVGNEVLDAMPVQLLVRKSGVWHERGVVWNADALSQIQAGVSPSDSEASANAASASPLQWEDRVTDLRPPMEVPGEHDYLTEIHSQAEAFVATLADRFKAGEAATGKGGAAFLIDYGFPESEYFHPQRSMGTLMCHQLHKSDTDPLVDVGRKDITAHVNFTGVALAAQDAGLNVLGYTSQAHFLINCGLLP
;
A
#
# COMPACT_ATOMS: atom_id res chain seq x y z
N VAL A 1 -5.78 7.98 -28.46
CA VAL A 1 -5.82 7.67 -27.03
C VAL A 1 -7.15 6.99 -26.76
N GLN A 2 -7.12 5.86 -26.07
CA GLN A 2 -8.30 5.13 -25.62
C GLN A 2 -8.25 5.08 -24.09
N TRP A 3 -9.34 5.46 -23.45
CA TRP A 3 -9.54 5.29 -22.02
C TRP A 3 -10.22 3.95 -21.78
N VAL A 4 -9.77 3.23 -20.74
CA VAL A 4 -10.31 1.92 -20.38
C VAL A 4 -10.60 1.90 -18.87
N ASP A 5 -11.67 1.20 -18.49
CA ASP A 5 -12.08 1.08 -17.07
C ASP A 5 -11.48 -0.17 -16.39
N ALA A 6 -10.79 -1.01 -17.16
CA ALA A 6 -10.13 -2.22 -16.69
C ALA A 6 -8.89 -2.51 -17.52
N LEU A 7 -7.94 -3.24 -16.94
CA LEU A 7 -6.79 -3.74 -17.69
C LEU A 7 -7.27 -4.62 -18.87
N PRO A 8 -6.73 -4.40 -20.08
CA PRO A 8 -7.01 -5.27 -21.23
C PRO A 8 -6.65 -6.73 -20.92
N GLU A 9 -7.37 -7.67 -21.49
CA GLU A 9 -7.10 -9.09 -21.30
C GLU A 9 -5.74 -9.53 -21.87
N GLN A 10 -5.24 -8.79 -22.84
CA GLN A 10 -3.96 -9.03 -23.50
C GLN A 10 -3.16 -7.74 -23.55
N LEU A 11 -1.94 -7.77 -23.07
CA LEU A 11 -1.01 -6.65 -23.10
C LEU A 11 0.23 -6.99 -23.91
N SER A 12 0.58 -6.09 -24.82
CA SER A 12 1.80 -6.17 -25.62
C SER A 12 2.36 -4.75 -25.77
N GLY A 13 3.63 -4.55 -25.42
CA GLY A 13 4.25 -3.23 -25.44
C GLY A 13 4.68 -2.77 -24.05
N VAL A 14 4.55 -1.48 -23.74
CA VAL A 14 5.07 -0.89 -22.51
C VAL A 14 3.93 -0.42 -21.62
N VAL A 15 3.96 -0.85 -20.36
CA VAL A 15 3.10 -0.34 -19.28
C VAL A 15 3.95 0.56 -18.39
N VAL A 16 3.43 1.73 -18.05
CA VAL A 16 4.05 2.66 -17.10
C VAL A 16 3.04 2.94 -15.99
N GLY A 17 3.40 2.60 -14.76
CA GLY A 17 2.66 2.94 -13.55
C GLY A 17 3.51 3.89 -12.69
N ASN A 18 2.96 5.06 -12.37
CA ASN A 18 3.59 6.03 -11.46
C ASN A 18 2.70 6.20 -10.25
N GLU A 19 3.22 5.91 -9.07
CA GLU A 19 2.49 5.96 -7.81
C GLU A 19 1.16 5.20 -7.90
N VAL A 20 1.25 3.91 -8.23
CA VAL A 20 0.11 3.00 -8.39
C VAL A 20 0.09 1.96 -7.28
N LEU A 21 1.27 1.46 -6.89
CA LEU A 21 1.38 0.39 -5.90
C LEU A 21 1.22 0.92 -4.47
N ASP A 22 1.69 2.14 -4.20
CA ASP A 22 1.58 2.80 -2.91
C ASP A 22 0.13 3.09 -2.47
N ALA A 23 -0.75 3.34 -3.45
CA ALA A 23 -2.18 3.58 -3.23
C ALA A 23 -3.02 2.29 -3.11
N MET A 24 -2.41 1.11 -3.31
CA MET A 24 -3.13 -0.15 -3.17
C MET A 24 -3.39 -0.51 -1.72
N PRO A 25 -4.56 -1.11 -1.40
CA PRO A 25 -4.87 -1.52 -0.05
C PRO A 25 -3.83 -2.45 0.56
N VAL A 26 -3.44 -2.17 1.79
CA VAL A 26 -2.52 -2.98 2.58
C VAL A 26 -3.21 -3.64 3.76
N GLN A 27 -2.67 -4.75 4.24
CA GLN A 27 -3.06 -5.34 5.51
C GLN A 27 -2.10 -4.85 6.59
N LEU A 28 -2.63 -4.32 7.69
CA LEU A 28 -1.82 -3.86 8.82
C LEU A 28 -1.58 -4.99 9.80
N LEU A 29 -0.32 -5.21 10.16
CA LEU A 29 0.08 -6.12 11.22
C LEU A 29 0.68 -5.35 12.39
N VAL A 30 0.25 -5.69 13.58
CA VAL A 30 0.77 -5.12 14.83
C VAL A 30 1.29 -6.23 15.72
N ARG A 31 2.55 -6.12 16.14
CA ARG A 31 3.11 -6.94 17.21
C ARG A 31 3.00 -6.19 18.53
N LYS A 32 2.33 -6.82 19.51
CA LYS A 32 2.21 -6.30 20.88
C LYS A 32 2.70 -7.36 21.86
N SER A 33 3.67 -7.01 22.69
CA SER A 33 4.25 -7.96 23.66
C SER A 33 4.63 -9.31 23.02
N GLY A 34 5.25 -9.28 21.83
CA GLY A 34 5.66 -10.45 21.08
C GLY A 34 4.57 -11.20 20.29
N VAL A 35 3.30 -10.80 20.43
CA VAL A 35 2.16 -11.46 19.75
C VAL A 35 1.70 -10.62 18.55
N TRP A 36 1.56 -11.27 17.39
CA TRP A 36 1.07 -10.61 16.18
C TRP A 36 -0.45 -10.54 16.14
N HIS A 37 -0.94 -9.39 15.70
CA HIS A 37 -2.34 -9.08 15.49
C HIS A 37 -2.51 -8.51 14.09
N GLU A 38 -3.60 -8.84 13.43
CA GLU A 38 -4.09 -8.10 12.29
C GLU A 38 -4.88 -6.89 12.80
N ARG A 39 -4.55 -5.69 12.31
CA ARG A 39 -5.24 -4.45 12.64
C ARG A 39 -6.30 -4.16 11.61
N GLY A 40 -7.54 -4.24 12.01
CA GLY A 40 -8.71 -3.89 11.22
C GLY A 40 -9.41 -2.63 11.74
N VAL A 41 -10.53 -2.32 11.10
CA VAL A 41 -11.37 -1.17 11.43
C VAL A 41 -12.78 -1.65 11.78
N VAL A 42 -13.33 -1.14 12.87
CA VAL A 42 -14.69 -1.42 13.30
C VAL A 42 -15.47 -0.13 13.55
N TRP A 43 -16.78 -0.23 13.56
CA TRP A 43 -17.65 0.88 13.95
C TRP A 43 -17.52 1.19 15.44
N ASN A 44 -17.37 2.46 15.77
CA ASN A 44 -17.48 2.95 17.13
C ASN A 44 -18.97 3.04 17.50
N ALA A 45 -19.42 2.16 18.39
CA ALA A 45 -20.84 2.06 18.77
C ALA A 45 -21.37 3.36 19.41
N ASP A 46 -20.54 4.07 20.18
CA ASP A 46 -20.93 5.32 20.84
C ASP A 46 -21.10 6.44 19.82
N ALA A 47 -20.19 6.53 18.84
CA ALA A 47 -20.30 7.51 17.75
C ALA A 47 -21.52 7.22 16.85
N LEU A 48 -21.82 5.96 16.57
CA LEU A 48 -23.02 5.56 15.82
C LEU A 48 -24.29 6.00 16.55
N SER A 49 -24.35 5.81 17.85
CA SER A 49 -25.50 6.20 18.66
C SER A 49 -25.73 7.72 18.63
N GLN A 50 -24.66 8.51 18.64
CA GLN A 50 -24.72 9.99 18.53
C GLN A 50 -25.20 10.42 17.14
N ILE A 51 -24.69 9.81 16.08
CA ILE A 51 -25.11 10.08 14.70
C ILE A 51 -26.60 9.75 14.52
N GLN A 52 -27.06 8.61 15.05
CA GLN A 52 -28.48 8.21 14.99
C GLN A 52 -29.38 9.13 15.81
N ALA A 53 -28.87 9.70 16.90
CA ALA A 53 -29.58 10.70 17.70
C ALA A 53 -29.62 12.11 17.06
N GLY A 54 -29.04 12.28 15.87
CA GLY A 54 -29.02 13.56 15.15
C GLY A 54 -28.06 14.60 15.74
N VAL A 55 -27.14 14.18 16.60
CA VAL A 55 -26.09 15.06 17.14
C VAL A 55 -24.99 15.20 16.09
N SER A 56 -24.87 16.37 15.50
CA SER A 56 -23.78 16.67 14.56
C SER A 56 -22.45 16.79 15.31
N PRO A 57 -21.37 16.17 14.85
CA PRO A 57 -20.04 16.30 15.47
C PRO A 57 -19.50 17.75 15.51
N SER A 58 -20.13 18.67 14.78
CA SER A 58 -19.70 20.08 14.69
C SER A 58 -20.16 20.96 15.85
N ASP A 59 -21.06 20.52 16.73
CA ASP A 59 -21.74 21.38 17.72
C ASP A 59 -21.12 21.31 19.12
N SER A 60 -20.03 20.59 19.32
CA SER A 60 -19.31 20.59 20.59
C SER A 60 -18.04 21.42 20.52
N GLU A 61 -18.02 22.56 21.19
CA GLU A 61 -16.82 23.31 21.57
C GLU A 61 -15.90 22.45 22.45
N ALA A 62 -15.07 21.60 21.83
CA ALA A 62 -14.01 20.88 22.52
C ALA A 62 -12.86 20.59 21.57
N SER A 63 -12.08 21.61 21.30
CA SER A 63 -10.69 21.55 20.92
C SER A 63 -9.93 20.73 21.94
N ALA A 64 -9.57 19.49 21.66
CA ALA A 64 -8.45 18.71 22.17
C ALA A 64 -8.58 17.17 21.97
N ASN A 65 -9.74 16.65 21.55
CA ASN A 65 -9.93 15.21 21.34
C ASN A 65 -10.62 14.91 19.98
N ALA A 66 -10.02 15.34 18.88
CA ALA A 66 -10.53 15.01 17.53
C ALA A 66 -10.62 13.49 17.27
N ALA A 67 -9.86 12.69 18.02
CA ALA A 67 -9.91 11.23 17.96
C ALA A 67 -11.23 10.62 18.47
N SER A 68 -12.06 11.39 19.22
CA SER A 68 -13.33 10.88 19.75
C SER A 68 -14.53 11.04 18.81
N ALA A 69 -14.37 11.71 17.69
CA ALA A 69 -15.47 12.01 16.76
C ALA A 69 -15.53 11.08 15.53
N SER A 70 -14.55 10.18 15.36
CA SER A 70 -14.58 9.24 14.23
C SER A 70 -15.62 8.13 14.48
N PRO A 71 -16.49 7.83 13.49
CA PRO A 71 -17.39 6.68 13.58
C PRO A 71 -16.63 5.34 13.48
N LEU A 72 -15.32 5.38 13.20
CA LEU A 72 -14.46 4.23 13.03
C LEU A 72 -13.38 4.20 14.11
N GLN A 73 -12.99 3.00 14.52
CA GLN A 73 -11.88 2.77 15.45
C GLN A 73 -11.07 1.55 15.04
N TRP A 74 -9.80 1.53 15.47
CA TRP A 74 -8.94 0.38 15.28
C TRP A 74 -9.36 -0.79 16.18
N GLU A 75 -9.31 -2.00 15.62
CA GLU A 75 -9.44 -3.25 16.34
C GLU A 75 -8.30 -4.19 15.96
N ASP A 76 -7.57 -4.68 16.94
CA ASP A 76 -6.47 -5.62 16.76
C ASP A 76 -6.91 -7.04 17.17
N ARG A 77 -6.82 -7.99 16.23
CA ARG A 77 -7.18 -9.39 16.44
C ARG A 77 -5.95 -10.29 16.29
N VAL A 78 -5.74 -11.19 17.25
CA VAL A 78 -4.63 -12.16 17.16
C VAL A 78 -4.68 -12.90 15.83
N THR A 79 -3.53 -13.02 15.17
CA THR A 79 -3.41 -13.63 13.83
C THR A 79 -2.15 -14.50 13.70
N ASP A 80 -2.24 -15.48 12.81
CA ASP A 80 -1.08 -16.25 12.35
C ASP A 80 -0.34 -15.62 11.17
N LEU A 81 -0.86 -14.52 10.63
CA LEU A 81 -0.17 -13.75 9.59
C LEU A 81 1.16 -13.21 10.12
N ARG A 82 2.15 -13.21 9.27
CA ARG A 82 3.51 -12.70 9.58
C ARG A 82 4.01 -11.84 8.43
N PRO A 83 4.88 -10.86 8.70
CA PRO A 83 5.68 -10.24 7.65
C PRO A 83 6.47 -11.32 6.89
N PRO A 84 6.78 -11.12 5.61
CA PRO A 84 7.55 -12.07 4.81
C PRO A 84 8.97 -12.29 5.35
N MET A 85 9.49 -11.32 6.10
CA MET A 85 10.78 -11.39 6.78
C MET A 85 10.60 -11.31 8.29
N GLU A 86 11.40 -12.07 9.03
CA GLU A 86 11.43 -11.99 10.49
C GLU A 86 11.91 -10.60 10.95
N VAL A 87 11.13 -9.97 11.82
CA VAL A 87 11.50 -8.69 12.45
C VAL A 87 12.13 -8.96 13.82
N PRO A 88 13.43 -8.76 13.97
CA PRO A 88 14.14 -9.01 15.24
C PRO A 88 13.59 -8.20 16.42
N GLY A 89 13.65 -8.80 17.62
CA GLY A 89 13.22 -8.17 18.88
C GLY A 89 11.76 -8.44 19.20
N GLU A 90 11.37 -8.05 20.43
CA GLU A 90 10.02 -8.26 20.97
C GLU A 90 9.25 -6.93 21.15
N HIS A 91 9.85 -5.81 20.77
CA HIS A 91 9.21 -4.50 20.88
C HIS A 91 7.93 -4.40 20.06
N ASP A 92 7.06 -3.50 20.43
CA ASP A 92 5.85 -3.22 19.65
C ASP A 92 6.23 -2.74 18.24
N TYR A 93 5.55 -3.29 17.25
CA TYR A 93 5.92 -3.09 15.86
C TYR A 93 4.67 -3.06 14.98
N LEU A 94 4.53 -2.02 14.18
CA LEU A 94 3.49 -1.88 13.16
C LEU A 94 4.14 -2.01 11.78
N THR A 95 3.50 -2.74 10.89
CA THR A 95 3.95 -2.87 9.49
C THR A 95 2.79 -3.23 8.57
N GLU A 96 3.04 -3.21 7.27
CA GLU A 96 2.08 -3.52 6.22
C GLU A 96 2.48 -4.80 5.46
N ILE A 97 1.45 -5.52 4.94
CA ILE A 97 1.60 -6.58 3.93
C ILE A 97 0.91 -6.10 2.66
N HIS A 98 1.57 -6.30 1.51
CA HIS A 98 1.18 -5.74 0.20
C HIS A 98 0.53 -6.77 -0.73
N SER A 99 -0.33 -7.64 -0.23
CA SER A 99 -0.96 -8.71 -1.02
C SER A 99 -1.67 -8.22 -2.27
N GLN A 100 -2.26 -7.02 -2.24
CA GLN A 100 -2.94 -6.44 -3.40
C GLN A 100 -1.96 -6.00 -4.49
N ALA A 101 -0.84 -5.37 -4.11
CA ALA A 101 0.20 -4.99 -5.07
C ALA A 101 0.85 -6.22 -5.72
N GLU A 102 1.12 -7.27 -4.95
CA GLU A 102 1.63 -8.54 -5.45
C GLU A 102 0.66 -9.22 -6.42
N ALA A 103 -0.65 -9.27 -6.07
CA ALA A 103 -1.70 -9.80 -6.94
C ALA A 103 -1.87 -8.97 -8.23
N PHE A 104 -1.73 -7.64 -8.15
CA PHE A 104 -1.75 -6.79 -9.32
C PHE A 104 -0.60 -7.12 -10.28
N VAL A 105 0.61 -7.29 -9.76
CA VAL A 105 1.78 -7.66 -10.58
C VAL A 105 1.61 -9.04 -11.21
N ALA A 106 1.08 -10.02 -10.48
CA ALA A 106 0.74 -11.32 -11.03
C ALA A 106 -0.31 -11.21 -12.16
N THR A 107 -1.30 -10.33 -12.00
CA THR A 107 -2.29 -10.03 -13.04
C THR A 107 -1.64 -9.42 -14.29
N LEU A 108 -0.71 -8.46 -14.12
CA LEU A 108 0.05 -7.91 -15.26
C LEU A 108 0.83 -9.00 -15.98
N ALA A 109 1.45 -9.92 -15.25
CA ALA A 109 2.18 -11.03 -15.82
C ALA A 109 1.29 -11.91 -16.72
N ASP A 110 0.10 -12.25 -16.24
CA ASP A 110 -0.86 -13.05 -17.03
C ASP A 110 -1.32 -12.30 -18.30
N ARG A 111 -1.53 -10.98 -18.21
CA ARG A 111 -1.90 -10.17 -19.37
C ARG A 111 -0.78 -10.08 -20.42
N PHE A 112 0.48 -9.97 -19.98
CA PHE A 112 1.63 -10.00 -20.88
C PHE A 112 1.82 -11.34 -21.55
N LYS A 113 1.68 -12.46 -20.82
CA LYS A 113 1.73 -13.81 -21.40
C LYS A 113 0.63 -14.02 -22.46
N ALA A 114 -0.59 -13.58 -22.15
CA ALA A 114 -1.71 -13.66 -23.09
C ALA A 114 -1.46 -12.80 -24.35
N GLY A 115 -0.88 -11.61 -24.19
CA GLY A 115 -0.50 -10.73 -25.29
C GLY A 115 0.60 -11.32 -26.16
N GLU A 116 1.63 -11.90 -25.55
CA GLU A 116 2.72 -12.57 -26.26
C GLU A 116 2.21 -13.79 -27.04
N ALA A 117 1.36 -14.61 -26.44
CA ALA A 117 0.75 -15.77 -27.11
C ALA A 117 -0.10 -15.34 -28.31
N ALA A 118 -0.82 -14.23 -28.22
CA ALA A 118 -1.70 -13.74 -29.30
C ALA A 118 -0.95 -13.03 -30.43
N THR A 119 0.13 -12.30 -30.10
CA THR A 119 0.79 -11.39 -31.06
C THR A 119 2.21 -11.78 -31.43
N GLY A 120 2.82 -12.73 -30.69
CA GLY A 120 4.26 -13.05 -30.78
C GLY A 120 5.18 -11.93 -30.26
N LYS A 121 4.62 -10.91 -29.57
CA LYS A 121 5.36 -9.77 -29.03
C LYS A 121 5.19 -9.70 -27.53
N GLY A 122 6.30 -9.67 -26.82
CA GLY A 122 6.32 -9.44 -25.39
C GLY A 122 6.02 -7.99 -24.98
N GLY A 123 6.12 -7.74 -23.69
CA GLY A 123 5.95 -6.41 -23.11
C GLY A 123 6.90 -6.17 -21.94
N ALA A 124 6.90 -4.94 -21.45
CA ALA A 124 7.62 -4.54 -20.25
C ALA A 124 6.77 -3.61 -19.38
N ALA A 125 6.91 -3.70 -18.07
CA ALA A 125 6.30 -2.76 -17.12
C ALA A 125 7.38 -1.95 -16.41
N PHE A 126 7.16 -0.64 -16.30
CA PHE A 126 7.92 0.28 -15.46
C PHE A 126 7.01 0.73 -14.34
N LEU A 127 7.32 0.32 -13.12
CA LEU A 127 6.59 0.73 -11.92
C LEU A 127 7.48 1.70 -11.16
N ILE A 128 7.03 2.95 -11.07
CA ILE A 128 7.75 4.07 -10.47
C ILE A 128 7.01 4.40 -9.19
N ASP A 129 7.65 4.15 -8.06
CA ASP A 129 7.01 4.31 -6.77
C ASP A 129 8.04 4.57 -5.67
N TYR A 130 7.59 4.86 -4.46
CA TYR A 130 8.47 4.99 -3.30
C TYR A 130 8.30 3.82 -2.34
N GLY A 131 9.43 3.36 -1.82
CA GLY A 131 9.46 2.18 -0.97
C GLY A 131 10.88 1.69 -0.76
N PHE A 132 10.99 0.45 -0.32
CA PHE A 132 12.27 -0.13 0.11
C PHE A 132 12.39 -1.59 -0.32
N PRO A 133 13.62 -2.09 -0.44
CA PRO A 133 13.87 -3.53 -0.39
C PRO A 133 13.41 -4.10 0.96
N GLU A 134 13.06 -5.36 0.99
CA GLU A 134 12.46 -6.04 2.15
C GLU A 134 13.26 -5.88 3.45
N SER A 135 14.58 -6.00 3.39
CA SER A 135 15.45 -5.86 4.58
C SER A 135 15.43 -4.46 5.18
N GLU A 136 15.18 -3.44 4.37
CA GLU A 136 15.03 -2.06 4.83
C GLU A 136 13.57 -1.77 5.20
N TYR A 137 12.62 -2.35 4.48
CA TYR A 137 11.20 -2.22 4.76
C TYR A 137 10.87 -2.74 6.17
N PHE A 138 11.31 -3.95 6.51
CA PHE A 138 11.07 -4.58 7.81
C PHE A 138 12.20 -4.35 8.82
N HIS A 139 12.96 -3.27 8.66
CA HIS A 139 14.01 -2.94 9.61
C HIS A 139 13.44 -2.68 11.03
N PRO A 140 14.03 -3.24 12.11
CA PRO A 140 13.50 -3.13 13.48
C PRO A 140 13.21 -1.71 13.96
N GLN A 141 13.96 -0.73 13.48
CA GLN A 141 13.75 0.69 13.82
C GLN A 141 12.57 1.34 13.07
N ARG A 142 12.00 0.70 12.05
CA ARG A 142 10.82 1.16 11.34
C ARG A 142 9.55 0.59 11.99
N SER A 143 9.39 0.84 13.28
CA SER A 143 8.38 0.19 14.12
C SER A 143 6.98 0.81 14.05
N MET A 144 6.80 1.88 13.28
CA MET A 144 5.51 2.59 13.17
C MET A 144 4.82 2.40 11.82
N GLY A 145 5.31 1.48 10.98
CA GLY A 145 4.80 1.31 9.62
C GLY A 145 5.15 2.47 8.68
N THR A 146 4.51 2.48 7.54
CA THR A 146 4.73 3.46 6.48
C THR A 146 3.43 4.11 5.99
N LEU A 147 2.28 3.70 6.55
CA LEU A 147 0.97 4.25 6.17
C LEU A 147 0.95 5.76 6.42
N MET A 148 0.57 6.51 5.40
CA MET A 148 0.49 7.95 5.43
C MET A 148 -0.80 8.44 4.77
N CYS A 149 -1.36 9.51 5.31
CA CYS A 149 -2.54 10.16 4.77
C CYS A 149 -2.17 11.55 4.24
N HIS A 150 -2.69 11.92 3.08
CA HIS A 150 -2.41 13.20 2.43
C HIS A 150 -3.72 13.93 2.13
N GLN A 151 -3.77 15.22 2.50
CA GLN A 151 -4.89 16.11 2.17
C GLN A 151 -4.42 17.55 2.10
N LEU A 152 -4.72 18.27 1.01
CA LEU A 152 -4.40 19.69 0.83
C LEU A 152 -2.93 20.05 1.16
N HIS A 153 -1.97 19.24 0.68
CA HIS A 153 -0.54 19.37 0.92
C HIS A 153 -0.09 19.21 2.39
N LYS A 154 -0.94 18.62 3.22
CA LYS A 154 -0.61 18.19 4.58
C LYS A 154 -0.63 16.68 4.67
N SER A 155 0.19 16.13 5.54
CA SER A 155 0.24 14.69 5.82
C SER A 155 -0.02 14.44 7.30
N ASP A 156 -0.68 13.32 7.57
CA ASP A 156 -0.86 12.75 8.91
C ASP A 156 -0.89 11.21 8.82
N THR A 157 -0.92 10.54 9.95
CA THR A 157 -0.87 9.07 10.03
C THR A 157 -2.19 8.43 10.47
N ASP A 158 -3.29 9.19 10.52
CA ASP A 158 -4.58 8.69 11.00
C ASP A 158 -5.61 8.61 9.87
N PRO A 159 -5.80 7.45 9.23
CA PRO A 159 -6.78 7.28 8.15
C PRO A 159 -8.23 7.26 8.64
N LEU A 160 -8.47 7.20 9.95
CA LEU A 160 -9.82 7.14 10.52
C LEU A 160 -10.42 8.52 10.79
N VAL A 161 -9.64 9.59 10.65
CA VAL A 161 -10.10 10.98 10.71
C VAL A 161 -10.31 11.49 9.29
N ASP A 162 -11.37 12.24 9.05
CA ASP A 162 -11.74 12.78 7.72
C ASP A 162 -11.84 11.70 6.62
N VAL A 163 -12.44 10.57 6.96
CA VAL A 163 -12.58 9.41 6.09
C VAL A 163 -13.19 9.78 4.73
N GLY A 164 -12.57 9.30 3.65
CA GLY A 164 -12.98 9.58 2.28
C GLY A 164 -12.51 10.93 1.74
N ARG A 165 -11.72 11.70 2.51
CA ARG A 165 -11.18 13.01 2.12
C ARG A 165 -9.67 13.03 1.95
N LYS A 166 -9.00 11.96 2.40
CA LYS A 166 -7.54 11.82 2.37
C LYS A 166 -7.15 10.78 1.33
N ASP A 167 -6.04 11.02 0.70
CA ASP A 167 -5.31 9.99 -0.04
C ASP A 167 -4.50 9.19 0.97
N ILE A 168 -4.63 7.85 0.92
CA ILE A 168 -3.99 6.93 1.87
C ILE A 168 -2.97 6.11 1.09
N THR A 169 -1.71 6.21 1.48
CA THR A 169 -0.61 5.54 0.83
C THR A 169 0.22 4.74 1.83
N ALA A 170 0.95 3.74 1.33
CA ALA A 170 1.96 3.03 2.08
C ALA A 170 3.19 2.81 1.18
N HIS A 171 4.39 2.83 1.75
CA HIS A 171 5.59 2.54 0.97
C HIS A 171 5.53 1.13 0.38
N VAL A 172 6.12 0.95 -0.79
CA VAL A 172 6.11 -0.34 -1.49
C VAL A 172 7.24 -1.25 -1.00
N ASN A 173 6.93 -2.52 -0.69
CA ASN A 173 7.94 -3.56 -0.56
C ASN A 173 8.38 -4.04 -1.95
N PHE A 174 9.43 -3.46 -2.51
CA PHE A 174 9.89 -3.80 -3.86
C PHE A 174 10.42 -5.23 -3.99
N THR A 175 10.91 -5.84 -2.93
CA THR A 175 11.29 -7.26 -2.95
C THR A 175 10.08 -8.15 -3.15
N GLY A 176 8.98 -7.91 -2.43
CA GLY A 176 7.72 -8.64 -2.60
C GLY A 176 7.16 -8.49 -4.02
N VAL A 177 7.17 -7.27 -4.57
CA VAL A 177 6.77 -6.98 -5.95
C VAL A 177 7.64 -7.76 -6.97
N ALA A 178 8.96 -7.76 -6.77
CA ALA A 178 9.88 -8.47 -7.66
C ALA A 178 9.68 -9.98 -7.60
N LEU A 179 9.51 -10.56 -6.41
CA LEU A 179 9.24 -11.98 -6.22
C LEU A 179 7.91 -12.38 -6.85
N ALA A 180 6.83 -11.60 -6.63
CA ALA A 180 5.53 -11.84 -7.25
C ALA A 180 5.62 -11.82 -8.79
N ALA A 181 6.41 -10.92 -9.36
CA ALA A 181 6.67 -10.87 -10.80
C ALA A 181 7.39 -12.15 -11.29
N GLN A 182 8.43 -12.58 -10.60
CA GLN A 182 9.19 -13.77 -10.95
C GLN A 182 8.36 -15.04 -10.81
N ASP A 183 7.62 -15.20 -9.71
CA ASP A 183 6.73 -16.34 -9.46
C ASP A 183 5.63 -16.42 -10.52
N ALA A 184 5.15 -15.27 -10.99
CA ALA A 184 4.23 -15.17 -12.11
C ALA A 184 4.91 -15.33 -13.50
N GLY A 185 6.23 -15.59 -13.56
CA GLY A 185 6.99 -15.91 -14.78
C GLY A 185 7.46 -14.70 -15.58
N LEU A 186 7.51 -13.51 -14.98
CA LEU A 186 8.18 -12.34 -15.57
C LEU A 186 9.68 -12.33 -15.20
N ASN A 187 10.47 -11.68 -16.05
CA ASN A 187 11.85 -11.37 -15.74
C ASN A 187 11.95 -10.00 -15.09
N VAL A 188 12.51 -9.91 -13.90
CA VAL A 188 12.86 -8.62 -13.29
C VAL A 188 14.10 -8.08 -13.97
N LEU A 189 13.95 -7.01 -14.74
CA LEU A 189 15.02 -6.43 -15.55
C LEU A 189 15.96 -5.53 -14.72
N GLY A 190 15.46 -4.96 -13.62
CA GLY A 190 16.26 -4.14 -12.73
C GLY A 190 15.44 -3.42 -11.67
N TYR A 191 16.16 -2.97 -10.66
CA TYR A 191 15.68 -2.08 -9.60
C TYR A 191 16.69 -0.95 -9.44
N THR A 192 16.25 0.28 -9.53
CA THR A 192 17.12 1.46 -9.45
C THR A 192 16.31 2.69 -9.01
N SER A 193 16.98 3.72 -8.53
CA SER A 193 16.31 4.99 -8.27
C SER A 193 15.90 5.68 -9.57
N GLN A 194 14.82 6.45 -9.53
CA GLN A 194 14.37 7.27 -10.67
C GLN A 194 15.47 8.17 -11.21
N ALA A 195 16.26 8.77 -10.32
CA ALA A 195 17.38 9.63 -10.70
C ALA A 195 18.43 8.86 -11.52
N HIS A 196 18.88 7.70 -11.04
CA HIS A 196 19.85 6.89 -11.78
C HIS A 196 19.31 6.39 -13.11
N PHE A 197 18.03 5.98 -13.16
CA PHE A 197 17.39 5.58 -14.40
C PHE A 197 17.41 6.71 -15.43
N LEU A 198 16.99 7.90 -15.05
CA LEU A 198 16.93 9.06 -15.94
C LEU A 198 18.32 9.50 -16.41
N ILE A 199 19.32 9.49 -15.52
CA ILE A 199 20.74 9.79 -15.89
C ILE A 199 21.23 8.78 -16.92
N ASN A 200 21.00 7.48 -16.70
CA ASN A 200 21.41 6.43 -17.64
C ASN A 200 20.66 6.51 -18.99
N CYS A 201 19.46 7.09 -19.01
CA CYS A 201 18.73 7.39 -20.24
C CYS A 201 19.17 8.69 -20.94
N GLY A 202 20.20 9.38 -20.41
CA GLY A 202 20.75 10.57 -21.03
C GLY A 202 20.06 11.88 -20.64
N LEU A 203 19.42 11.93 -19.47
CA LEU A 203 18.79 13.17 -18.98
C LEU A 203 19.82 14.26 -18.70
N LEU A 204 21.04 13.88 -18.31
CA LEU A 204 22.16 14.76 -18.11
C LEU A 204 23.24 14.45 -19.18
N PRO A 205 23.88 15.47 -19.77
CA PRO A 205 24.95 15.30 -20.72
C PRO A 205 26.22 14.71 -20.09
#